data_0dac7067cd5e3bcc60f816bda3eb57ca
#
_entry.id   0dac7067cd5e3bcc60f816bda3eb57ca
#
_cell.length_a   1.000
_cell.length_b   1.000
_cell.length_c   1.000
_cell.angle_alpha   90.00
_cell.angle_beta   90.00
_cell.angle_gamma   90.00
#
_symmetry.space_group_name_H-M   'P 1'
#
loop_
_entity.id
_entity.type
_entity.pdbx_description
1 polymer ?
#
loop_
_entity_poly.entity_id
_entity_poly.type
_entity_poly.pdbx_seq_one_letter_code
_entity_poly.pdbx_strand_id
1 'polypeptide(L)'
;MTTQAPGSMLPLSPEQLARLQAATTDYSPTQLAWLSGYCWGRVEQTPGSAVAGSTPAPVDVPAITLLSASQTGNARRLAEQLRDDLLAAKLNVNLVNAGDYKFKQIGQEKMLVVVTSTQGEGEPPEEAVALHKFLMSKKAPKMAGAAFAVFGLGDTSYEFFSQAGKDFDNRLAELGGERLLDRVDADVEYAEQASAWRSALTEILKKRVPTESPAQAAATAAGSVNEVTTSPYSKESPLSASLAVNQKITGRDSDKDVRHIEIDLGDSGLRYQPGDALGVWYENDAALVSELLELVWLKGDESVEVQGKTLPLAEALQKHFELTVNTAQIVAQYAQLSRNAELLSLVDDKARLQQYAQHYPIVDMVRLAPAELTAEQLTGLLRPLTPRLYSIASSQAETESEVHITVGAVRFDIEGRQRGGGASTWLADRIEEEGEVRVFIEHNDNFRLPANPDAPVIMIGPGTGIAPFRAFMQQRDNDGASGKNWLFFGNPHFTDDFLYQVEWQKYVKDGLLTNIDLAWSRDQAEKIYVQDKIRAKGAEVWRWIEEGAHLYVCGDANRMAKDVEQALLDVVVEHGGMDRETADEFLSELRIERRYQRDVY
;
A
#
# COMPACT_ATOMS: atom_id res chain seq x y z
N MET A 1 -27.75 39.57 -46.41
CA MET A 1 -26.37 39.15 -46.14
C MET A 1 -26.42 38.01 -45.16
N THR A 2 -26.36 36.78 -45.67
CA THR A 2 -26.43 35.54 -44.92
C THR A 2 -25.02 35.09 -44.62
N THR A 3 -24.65 35.06 -43.34
CA THR A 3 -23.39 34.52 -42.84
C THR A 3 -23.47 32.99 -42.82
N GLN A 4 -22.72 32.36 -43.73
CA GLN A 4 -22.45 30.90 -43.67
C GLN A 4 -21.51 30.58 -42.51
N ALA A 5 -21.93 29.59 -41.71
CA ALA A 5 -21.05 28.95 -40.72
C ALA A 5 -20.01 28.05 -41.44
N PRO A 6 -18.77 27.89 -40.91
CA PRO A 6 -17.75 27.05 -41.53
C PRO A 6 -18.17 25.59 -41.41
N GLY A 7 -18.32 24.90 -42.55
CA GLY A 7 -18.68 23.48 -42.64
C GLY A 7 -17.56 22.62 -42.08
N SER A 8 -17.89 21.75 -41.11
CA SER A 8 -17.04 20.64 -40.68
C SER A 8 -16.87 19.67 -41.88
N MET A 9 -15.65 19.56 -42.42
CA MET A 9 -15.32 18.55 -43.43
C MET A 9 -15.31 17.17 -42.72
N LEU A 10 -16.47 16.48 -42.78
CA LEU A 10 -16.51 15.07 -42.42
C LEU A 10 -15.80 14.27 -43.55
N PRO A 11 -14.99 13.26 -43.22
CA PRO A 11 -14.23 12.45 -44.18
C PRO A 11 -15.11 11.51 -45.02
N LEU A 12 -16.43 11.56 -44.84
CA LEU A 12 -17.42 10.72 -45.55
C LEU A 12 -18.33 11.60 -46.44
N SER A 13 -18.65 11.11 -47.62
CA SER A 13 -19.68 11.75 -48.43
C SER A 13 -21.08 11.66 -47.79
N PRO A 14 -22.04 12.55 -48.12
CA PRO A 14 -23.39 12.50 -47.58
C PRO A 14 -24.07 11.13 -47.77
N GLU A 15 -23.83 10.47 -48.91
CA GLU A 15 -24.36 9.12 -49.19
C GLU A 15 -23.70 8.05 -48.32
N GLN A 16 -22.39 8.16 -48.06
CA GLN A 16 -21.67 7.24 -47.18
C GLN A 16 -22.13 7.39 -45.74
N LEU A 17 -22.34 8.62 -45.30
CA LEU A 17 -22.85 8.91 -43.95
C LEU A 17 -24.28 8.37 -43.77
N ALA A 18 -25.15 8.55 -44.75
CA ALA A 18 -26.52 8.02 -44.71
C ALA A 18 -26.55 6.48 -44.65
N ARG A 19 -25.66 5.80 -45.40
CA ARG A 19 -25.52 4.33 -45.34
C ARG A 19 -25.02 3.86 -44.01
N LEU A 20 -24.04 4.56 -43.41
CA LEU A 20 -23.51 4.23 -42.10
C LEU A 20 -24.57 4.40 -41.01
N GLN A 21 -25.31 5.51 -41.05
CA GLN A 21 -26.42 5.75 -40.13
C GLN A 21 -27.51 4.69 -40.24
N ALA A 22 -27.92 4.32 -41.45
CA ALA A 22 -28.89 3.27 -41.65
C ALA A 22 -28.42 1.89 -41.18
N ALA A 23 -27.12 1.59 -41.34
CA ALA A 23 -26.54 0.32 -40.91
C ALA A 23 -26.33 0.21 -39.39
N THR A 24 -26.32 1.32 -38.69
CA THR A 24 -26.05 1.36 -37.24
C THR A 24 -27.26 1.77 -36.40
N THR A 25 -28.42 1.97 -37.01
CA THR A 25 -29.64 2.47 -36.32
C THR A 25 -30.10 1.56 -35.17
N ASP A 26 -29.93 0.25 -35.31
CA ASP A 26 -30.38 -0.74 -34.32
C ASP A 26 -29.26 -1.21 -33.36
N TYR A 27 -28.08 -0.56 -33.39
CA TYR A 27 -26.96 -1.00 -32.59
C TYR A 27 -26.97 -0.34 -31.20
N SER A 28 -26.73 -1.16 -30.18
CA SER A 28 -26.54 -0.67 -28.82
C SER A 28 -25.21 0.13 -28.69
N PRO A 29 -25.06 0.98 -27.67
CA PRO A 29 -23.80 1.71 -27.41
C PRO A 29 -22.56 0.82 -27.37
N THR A 30 -22.68 -0.39 -26.82
CA THR A 30 -21.59 -1.38 -26.73
C THR A 30 -21.23 -1.93 -28.12
N GLN A 31 -22.22 -2.19 -28.98
CA GLN A 31 -21.99 -2.64 -30.36
C GLN A 31 -21.36 -1.55 -31.22
N LEU A 32 -21.74 -0.28 -31.02
CA LEU A 32 -21.11 0.86 -31.68
C LEU A 32 -19.65 1.06 -31.27
N ALA A 33 -19.34 0.88 -29.99
CA ALA A 33 -17.97 0.92 -29.49
C ALA A 33 -17.12 -0.21 -30.09
N TRP A 34 -17.65 -1.42 -30.15
CA TRP A 34 -16.98 -2.57 -30.79
C TRP A 34 -16.73 -2.32 -32.27
N LEU A 35 -17.74 -1.82 -33.02
CA LEU A 35 -17.64 -1.50 -34.43
C LEU A 35 -16.58 -0.43 -34.72
N SER A 36 -16.46 0.58 -33.84
CA SER A 36 -15.41 1.59 -33.91
C SER A 36 -14.00 0.98 -33.82
N GLY A 37 -13.76 0.08 -32.85
CA GLY A 37 -12.50 -0.65 -32.72
C GLY A 37 -12.21 -1.57 -33.92
N TYR A 38 -13.23 -2.26 -34.43
CA TYR A 38 -13.10 -3.12 -35.62
C TYR A 38 -12.72 -2.31 -36.86
N CYS A 39 -13.38 -1.17 -37.10
CA CYS A 39 -13.04 -0.28 -38.19
C CYS A 39 -11.62 0.28 -38.08
N TRP A 40 -11.18 0.63 -36.88
CA TRP A 40 -9.83 1.10 -36.60
C TRP A 40 -8.77 0.04 -36.92
N GLY A 41 -8.97 -1.19 -36.47
CA GLY A 41 -8.05 -2.32 -36.73
C GLY A 41 -7.93 -2.67 -38.22
N ARG A 42 -8.93 -2.34 -39.07
CA ARG A 42 -8.85 -2.50 -40.53
C ARG A 42 -8.03 -1.40 -41.20
N VAL A 43 -7.95 -0.21 -40.63
CA VAL A 43 -7.13 0.88 -41.17
C VAL A 43 -5.64 0.53 -41.08
N GLU A 44 -5.22 -0.19 -40.03
CA GLU A 44 -3.84 -0.63 -39.88
C GLU A 44 -3.40 -1.77 -40.80
N GLN A 45 -4.34 -2.47 -41.45
CA GLN A 45 -4.05 -3.61 -42.33
C GLN A 45 -4.00 -3.29 -43.83
N THR A 46 -4.10 -2.03 -44.26
CA THR A 46 -4.07 -1.66 -45.65
C THR A 46 -2.66 -1.22 -46.08
N PRO A 47 -1.86 -2.04 -46.81
CA PRO A 47 -0.57 -1.58 -47.33
C PRO A 47 -0.80 -0.70 -48.56
N GLY A 48 -0.35 0.54 -48.47
CA GLY A 48 -0.02 1.36 -49.60
C GLY A 48 -1.06 2.40 -50.05
N SER A 49 -0.81 3.62 -49.61
CA SER A 49 -0.86 4.81 -50.48
C SER A 49 0.00 5.91 -49.84
N ALA A 50 1.24 6.01 -50.33
CA ALA A 50 2.10 7.12 -50.01
C ALA A 50 1.56 8.36 -50.73
N VAL A 51 1.01 9.30 -49.99
CA VAL A 51 0.86 10.69 -50.42
C VAL A 51 2.08 11.43 -49.85
N ALA A 52 2.98 11.78 -50.76
CA ALA A 52 4.11 12.63 -50.47
C ALA A 52 3.63 14.06 -50.15
N GLY A 53 3.42 14.32 -48.88
CA GLY A 53 3.39 15.65 -48.29
C GLY A 53 4.47 15.69 -47.24
N SER A 54 5.47 16.57 -47.43
CA SER A 54 6.54 16.79 -46.45
C SER A 54 5.94 17.38 -45.19
N THR A 55 5.44 16.51 -44.30
CA THR A 55 5.28 16.82 -42.88
C THR A 55 6.68 16.83 -42.28
N PRO A 56 7.04 17.85 -41.49
CA PRO A 56 8.26 17.78 -40.70
C PRO A 56 8.20 16.48 -39.88
N ALA A 57 9.32 15.74 -39.83
CA ALA A 57 9.44 14.53 -39.02
C ALA A 57 8.89 14.83 -37.62
N PRO A 58 8.08 13.95 -37.01
CA PRO A 58 7.64 14.14 -35.65
C PRO A 58 8.91 14.31 -34.82
N VAL A 59 9.05 15.46 -34.19
CA VAL A 59 10.07 15.67 -33.18
C VAL A 59 9.70 14.68 -32.09
N ASP A 60 10.57 13.69 -31.87
CA ASP A 60 10.41 12.69 -30.82
C ASP A 60 10.52 13.45 -29.50
N VAL A 61 9.36 13.90 -28.98
CA VAL A 61 9.30 14.63 -27.72
C VAL A 61 9.48 13.58 -26.63
N PRO A 62 10.59 13.58 -25.91
CA PRO A 62 10.84 12.56 -24.89
C PRO A 62 9.72 12.62 -23.84
N ALA A 63 8.94 11.55 -23.74
CA ALA A 63 7.97 11.41 -22.68
C ALA A 63 8.68 11.34 -21.32
N ILE A 64 8.12 12.01 -20.33
CA ILE A 64 8.57 11.88 -18.95
C ILE A 64 7.89 10.63 -18.42
N THR A 65 8.67 9.62 -18.03
CA THR A 65 8.15 8.44 -17.34
C THR A 65 8.13 8.73 -15.85
N LEU A 66 6.93 8.75 -15.28
CA LEU A 66 6.68 8.93 -13.86
C LEU A 66 6.28 7.58 -13.25
N LEU A 67 7.18 6.99 -12.46
CA LEU A 67 6.94 5.75 -11.73
C LEU A 67 6.39 6.03 -10.35
N SER A 68 5.26 5.43 -10.05
CA SER A 68 4.67 5.38 -8.71
C SER A 68 4.95 4.02 -8.09
N ALA A 69 5.55 4.00 -6.91
CA ALA A 69 5.76 2.81 -6.10
C ALA A 69 5.17 3.02 -4.70
N SER A 70 3.97 2.48 -4.47
CA SER A 70 3.17 2.80 -3.28
C SER A 70 2.67 1.52 -2.59
N GLN A 71 2.83 1.46 -1.26
CA GLN A 71 2.26 0.37 -0.46
C GLN A 71 0.83 0.72 -0.02
N THR A 72 0.60 1.95 0.41
CA THR A 72 -0.65 2.44 1.02
C THR A 72 -1.27 3.61 0.24
N GLY A 73 -1.00 3.73 -1.05
CA GLY A 73 -1.55 4.76 -1.92
C GLY A 73 -0.92 6.17 -1.80
N ASN A 74 -0.11 6.46 -0.77
CA ASN A 74 0.46 7.81 -0.56
C ASN A 74 1.37 8.25 -1.71
N ALA A 75 2.32 7.40 -2.13
CA ALA A 75 3.22 7.69 -3.24
C ALA A 75 2.44 7.81 -4.56
N ARG A 76 1.40 7.00 -4.75
CA ARG A 76 0.51 7.08 -5.92
C ARG A 76 -0.21 8.42 -5.99
N ARG A 77 -0.85 8.86 -4.90
CA ARG A 77 -1.54 10.17 -4.85
C ARG A 77 -0.58 11.32 -5.14
N LEU A 78 0.64 11.27 -4.61
CA LEU A 78 1.66 12.29 -4.91
C LEU A 78 2.09 12.26 -6.38
N ALA A 79 2.28 11.08 -6.97
CA ALA A 79 2.60 10.92 -8.38
C ALA A 79 1.47 11.42 -9.29
N GLU A 80 0.21 11.17 -8.94
CA GLU A 80 -0.97 11.71 -9.65
C GLU A 80 -1.00 13.24 -9.61
N GLN A 81 -0.75 13.85 -8.46
CA GLN A 81 -0.66 15.30 -8.33
C GLN A 81 0.48 15.88 -9.18
N LEU A 82 1.64 15.22 -9.20
CA LEU A 82 2.76 15.64 -10.07
C LEU A 82 2.40 15.48 -11.54
N ARG A 83 1.76 14.38 -11.95
CA ARG A 83 1.25 14.21 -13.31
C ARG A 83 0.37 15.38 -13.72
N ASP A 84 -0.56 15.76 -12.86
CA ASP A 84 -1.51 16.85 -13.15
C ASP A 84 -0.79 18.20 -13.27
N ASP A 85 0.22 18.48 -12.43
CA ASP A 85 1.08 19.66 -12.53
C ASP A 85 1.87 19.68 -13.85
N LEU A 86 2.42 18.54 -14.27
CA LEU A 86 3.17 18.42 -15.52
C LEU A 86 2.26 18.56 -16.74
N LEU A 87 1.07 17.98 -16.73
CA LEU A 87 0.07 18.15 -17.79
C LEU A 87 -0.42 19.60 -17.89
N ALA A 88 -0.65 20.27 -16.76
CA ALA A 88 -0.98 21.69 -16.71
C ALA A 88 0.16 22.56 -17.30
N ALA A 89 1.40 22.10 -17.15
CA ALA A 89 2.60 22.71 -17.75
C ALA A 89 2.79 22.35 -19.23
N LYS A 90 1.88 21.58 -19.85
CA LYS A 90 1.93 21.09 -21.24
C LYS A 90 3.13 20.19 -21.53
N LEU A 91 3.55 19.41 -20.56
CA LEU A 91 4.61 18.41 -20.69
C LEU A 91 4.00 17.03 -20.94
N ASN A 92 4.63 16.25 -21.81
CA ASN A 92 4.23 14.87 -22.09
C ASN A 92 4.71 13.98 -20.95
N VAL A 93 3.79 13.46 -20.13
CA VAL A 93 4.05 12.59 -18.99
C VAL A 93 3.26 11.29 -19.07
N ASN A 94 3.96 10.18 -18.81
CA ASN A 94 3.38 8.86 -18.70
C ASN A 94 3.51 8.38 -17.25
N LEU A 95 2.40 8.38 -16.50
CA LEU A 95 2.35 7.82 -15.14
C LEU A 95 2.11 6.31 -15.22
N VAL A 96 3.00 5.54 -14.61
CA VAL A 96 2.94 4.08 -14.56
C VAL A 96 3.18 3.60 -13.13
N ASN A 97 2.36 2.68 -12.65
CA ASN A 97 2.65 1.98 -11.40
C ASN A 97 3.85 1.04 -11.59
N ALA A 98 4.71 0.94 -10.59
CA ALA A 98 5.92 0.12 -10.67
C ALA A 98 5.63 -1.35 -10.97
N GLY A 99 4.48 -1.88 -10.51
CA GLY A 99 4.04 -3.24 -10.79
C GLY A 99 3.63 -3.51 -12.25
N ASP A 100 3.24 -2.46 -12.97
CA ASP A 100 2.84 -2.54 -14.39
C ASP A 100 3.99 -2.13 -15.33
N TYR A 101 5.09 -1.62 -14.75
CA TYR A 101 6.22 -1.13 -15.51
C TYR A 101 7.11 -2.26 -16.03
N LYS A 102 7.37 -2.27 -17.33
CA LYS A 102 8.29 -3.23 -17.95
C LYS A 102 9.75 -2.88 -17.61
N PHE A 103 10.18 -3.20 -16.42
CA PHE A 103 11.45 -2.74 -15.84
C PHE A 103 12.70 -3.06 -16.70
N LYS A 104 12.67 -4.11 -17.55
CA LYS A 104 13.79 -4.41 -18.48
C LYS A 104 14.01 -3.28 -19.51
N GLN A 105 13.04 -2.38 -19.69
CA GLN A 105 13.12 -1.23 -20.61
C GLN A 105 13.69 0.04 -19.96
N ILE A 106 13.97 0.02 -18.65
CA ILE A 106 14.40 1.22 -17.91
C ILE A 106 15.65 1.90 -18.52
N GLY A 107 16.54 1.13 -19.16
CA GLY A 107 17.70 1.69 -19.86
C GLY A 107 17.38 2.53 -21.10
N GLN A 108 16.12 2.54 -21.55
CA GLN A 108 15.65 3.34 -22.69
C GLN A 108 15.07 4.68 -22.25
N GLU A 109 14.80 4.85 -20.95
CA GLU A 109 14.25 6.08 -20.41
C GLU A 109 15.18 7.27 -20.60
N LYS A 110 14.63 8.42 -20.94
CA LYS A 110 15.34 9.69 -21.06
C LYS A 110 15.08 10.60 -19.88
N MET A 111 13.84 10.62 -19.41
CA MET A 111 13.39 11.38 -18.26
C MET A 111 12.60 10.44 -17.34
N LEU A 112 13.17 10.12 -16.19
CA LEU A 112 12.59 9.19 -15.22
C LEU A 112 12.35 9.90 -13.89
N VAL A 113 11.12 9.90 -13.42
CA VAL A 113 10.78 10.40 -12.09
C VAL A 113 10.24 9.23 -11.27
N VAL A 114 10.77 9.02 -10.08
CA VAL A 114 10.36 7.95 -9.18
C VAL A 114 9.78 8.56 -7.91
N VAL A 115 8.55 8.22 -7.60
CA VAL A 115 7.89 8.53 -6.33
C VAL A 115 7.64 7.21 -5.61
N THR A 116 8.33 6.97 -4.51
CA THR A 116 8.30 5.68 -3.82
C THR A 116 8.06 5.82 -2.33
N SER A 117 7.27 4.93 -1.75
CA SER A 117 7.23 4.73 -0.30
C SER A 117 8.25 3.67 0.13
N THR A 118 8.44 3.55 1.44
CA THR A 118 9.27 2.53 2.08
C THR A 118 8.38 1.72 3.01
N GLN A 119 8.56 0.41 3.04
CA GLN A 119 7.84 -0.48 3.94
C GLN A 119 8.81 -1.35 4.77
N GLY A 120 8.27 -1.99 5.81
CA GLY A 120 9.02 -2.92 6.64
C GLY A 120 10.32 -2.32 7.16
N GLU A 121 11.40 -3.07 7.06
CA GLU A 121 12.75 -2.67 7.45
C GLU A 121 13.53 -2.01 6.31
N GLY A 122 12.87 -1.14 5.54
CA GLY A 122 13.52 -0.39 4.45
C GLY A 122 13.28 -0.95 3.06
N GLU A 123 12.42 -1.96 2.93
CA GLU A 123 12.10 -2.56 1.64
C GLU A 123 11.28 -1.61 0.75
N PRO A 124 11.40 -1.73 -0.58
CA PRO A 124 10.51 -1.03 -1.49
C PRO A 124 9.08 -1.57 -1.38
N PRO A 125 8.06 -0.80 -1.80
CA PRO A 125 6.69 -1.30 -1.93
C PRO A 125 6.63 -2.58 -2.76
N GLU A 126 5.66 -3.44 -2.48
CA GLU A 126 5.55 -4.74 -3.12
C GLU A 126 5.56 -4.65 -4.66
N GLU A 127 4.86 -3.67 -5.21
CA GLU A 127 4.81 -3.43 -6.66
C GLU A 127 6.16 -3.04 -7.26
N ALA A 128 7.12 -2.58 -6.46
CA ALA A 128 8.44 -2.17 -6.92
C ALA A 128 9.54 -3.21 -6.63
N VAL A 129 9.26 -4.31 -5.94
CA VAL A 129 10.26 -5.31 -5.54
C VAL A 129 11.02 -5.87 -6.75
N ALA A 130 10.31 -6.22 -7.83
CA ALA A 130 10.94 -6.79 -9.03
C ALA A 130 11.85 -5.75 -9.73
N LEU A 131 11.39 -4.51 -9.87
CA LEU A 131 12.18 -3.40 -10.40
C LEU A 131 13.41 -3.11 -9.54
N HIS A 132 13.23 -3.03 -8.22
CA HIS A 132 14.31 -2.78 -7.27
C HIS A 132 15.38 -3.88 -7.35
N LYS A 133 14.98 -5.16 -7.26
CA LYS A 133 15.91 -6.30 -7.39
C LYS A 133 16.68 -6.26 -8.72
N PHE A 134 15.99 -5.96 -9.82
CA PHE A 134 16.64 -5.84 -11.13
C PHE A 134 17.68 -4.73 -11.16
N LEU A 135 17.35 -3.54 -10.67
CA LEU A 135 18.29 -2.40 -10.62
C LEU A 135 19.49 -2.68 -9.72
N MET A 136 19.31 -3.36 -8.58
CA MET A 136 20.40 -3.74 -7.68
C MET A 136 21.27 -4.87 -8.23
N SER A 137 20.81 -5.60 -9.23
CA SER A 137 21.55 -6.71 -9.84
C SER A 137 22.68 -6.23 -10.77
N LYS A 138 23.55 -7.18 -11.17
CA LYS A 138 24.58 -6.95 -12.18
C LYS A 138 24.00 -6.79 -13.60
N LYS A 139 22.73 -7.16 -13.80
CA LYS A 139 22.03 -7.09 -15.10
C LYS A 139 21.44 -5.70 -15.37
N ALA A 140 21.49 -4.78 -14.38
CA ALA A 140 20.99 -3.42 -14.51
C ALA A 140 21.67 -2.70 -15.68
N PRO A 141 20.91 -2.07 -16.59
CA PRO A 141 21.47 -1.36 -17.72
C PRO A 141 22.17 -0.06 -17.27
N LYS A 142 23.11 0.43 -18.05
CA LYS A 142 23.64 1.76 -17.85
C LYS A 142 22.61 2.80 -18.23
N MET A 143 22.49 3.84 -17.40
CA MET A 143 21.54 4.95 -17.54
C MET A 143 22.22 6.21 -18.12
N ALA A 144 23.34 6.06 -18.81
CA ALA A 144 24.06 7.19 -19.41
C ALA A 144 23.18 7.92 -20.42
N GLY A 145 22.95 9.22 -20.20
CA GLY A 145 22.06 10.07 -21.02
C GLY A 145 20.60 10.06 -20.57
N ALA A 146 20.24 9.36 -19.50
CA ALA A 146 18.98 9.52 -18.79
C ALA A 146 19.12 10.57 -17.69
N ALA A 147 18.07 11.34 -17.46
CA ALA A 147 17.97 12.24 -16.32
C ALA A 147 16.86 11.77 -15.39
N PHE A 148 17.05 11.90 -14.08
CA PHE A 148 16.10 11.39 -13.11
C PHE A 148 15.91 12.29 -11.90
N ALA A 149 14.78 12.11 -11.20
CA ALA A 149 14.50 12.67 -9.87
C ALA A 149 13.78 11.63 -9.02
N VAL A 150 14.02 11.64 -7.71
CA VAL A 150 13.43 10.70 -6.76
C VAL A 150 12.80 11.44 -5.58
N PHE A 151 11.58 11.05 -5.22
CA PHE A 151 10.91 11.45 -3.98
C PHE A 151 10.62 10.20 -3.17
N GLY A 152 11.23 10.10 -1.99
CA GLY A 152 11.04 8.99 -1.05
C GLY A 152 10.12 9.38 0.10
N LEU A 153 9.09 8.56 0.33
CA LEU A 153 8.23 8.62 1.50
C LEU A 153 8.69 7.58 2.51
N GLY A 154 8.72 7.95 3.77
CA GLY A 154 9.07 7.07 4.86
C GLY A 154 8.39 7.49 6.16
N ASP A 155 8.83 6.89 7.23
CA ASP A 155 8.45 7.22 8.60
C ASP A 155 9.72 7.18 9.45
N THR A 156 10.05 8.30 10.09
CA THR A 156 11.26 8.43 10.93
C THR A 156 11.24 7.58 12.20
N SER A 157 10.11 6.94 12.53
CA SER A 157 10.06 5.94 13.60
C SER A 157 10.81 4.65 13.26
N TYR A 158 11.08 4.39 11.97
CA TYR A 158 11.81 3.22 11.50
C TYR A 158 13.29 3.51 11.26
N GLU A 159 14.13 2.51 11.52
CA GLU A 159 15.59 2.62 11.38
C GLU A 159 15.99 2.95 9.92
N PHE A 160 15.35 2.31 8.96
CA PHE A 160 15.65 2.48 7.52
C PHE A 160 14.70 3.49 6.86
N PHE A 161 14.57 4.66 7.50
CA PHE A 161 13.76 5.77 7.01
C PHE A 161 14.05 6.10 5.55
N SER A 162 13.01 6.09 4.70
CA SER A 162 13.07 6.41 3.26
C SER A 162 14.13 5.60 2.48
N GLN A 163 14.44 4.37 2.93
CA GLN A 163 15.52 3.57 2.34
C GLN A 163 15.26 3.24 0.87
N ALA A 164 14.04 2.89 0.49
CA ALA A 164 13.70 2.61 -0.90
C ALA A 164 14.01 3.80 -1.83
N GLY A 165 13.69 5.03 -1.39
CA GLY A 165 14.04 6.26 -2.13
C GLY A 165 15.54 6.44 -2.27
N LYS A 166 16.29 6.17 -1.19
CA LYS A 166 17.76 6.23 -1.19
C LYS A 166 18.36 5.23 -2.15
N ASP A 167 17.85 4.03 -2.16
CA ASP A 167 18.33 2.94 -3.02
C ASP A 167 18.12 3.28 -4.51
N PHE A 168 16.92 3.70 -4.88
CA PHE A 168 16.63 4.12 -6.26
C PHE A 168 17.53 5.28 -6.70
N ASP A 169 17.62 6.33 -5.90
CA ASP A 169 18.40 7.52 -6.22
C ASP A 169 19.90 7.20 -6.40
N ASN A 170 20.49 6.51 -5.42
CA ASN A 170 21.89 6.15 -5.45
C ASN A 170 22.19 5.22 -6.64
N ARG A 171 21.33 4.22 -6.86
CA ARG A 171 21.56 3.24 -7.92
C ARG A 171 21.42 3.83 -9.31
N LEU A 172 20.44 4.69 -9.55
CA LEU A 172 20.29 5.38 -10.84
C LEU A 172 21.51 6.27 -11.15
N ALA A 173 22.06 6.95 -10.13
CA ALA A 173 23.28 7.72 -10.29
C ALA A 173 24.52 6.84 -10.57
N GLU A 174 24.70 5.72 -9.84
CA GLU A 174 25.78 4.75 -10.09
C GLU A 174 25.74 4.17 -11.52
N LEU A 175 24.53 3.99 -12.05
CA LEU A 175 24.33 3.52 -13.42
C LEU A 175 24.60 4.61 -14.48
N GLY A 176 24.90 5.83 -14.06
CA GLY A 176 25.29 6.95 -14.91
C GLY A 176 24.17 7.92 -15.28
N GLY A 177 23.02 7.85 -14.59
CA GLY A 177 21.93 8.83 -14.72
C GLY A 177 22.29 10.19 -14.11
N GLU A 178 21.76 11.27 -14.71
CA GLU A 178 21.92 12.65 -14.22
C GLU A 178 20.77 13.00 -13.25
N ARG A 179 21.09 13.41 -12.01
CA ARG A 179 20.07 13.94 -11.10
C ARG A 179 19.55 15.30 -11.58
N LEU A 180 18.24 15.42 -11.71
CA LEU A 180 17.57 16.69 -12.03
C LEU A 180 17.41 17.57 -10.80
N LEU A 181 17.18 16.95 -9.66
CA LEU A 181 16.93 17.57 -8.38
C LEU A 181 17.42 16.64 -7.27
N ASP A 182 17.85 17.20 -6.16
CA ASP A 182 18.23 16.42 -5.00
C ASP A 182 17.02 15.59 -4.51
N ARG A 183 17.29 14.34 -4.11
CA ARG A 183 16.27 13.47 -3.53
C ARG A 183 15.66 14.12 -2.28
N VAL A 184 14.36 13.95 -2.11
CA VAL A 184 13.67 14.27 -0.87
C VAL A 184 13.38 12.98 -0.11
N ASP A 185 13.74 12.95 1.16
CA ASP A 185 13.37 11.92 2.13
C ASP A 185 12.32 12.52 3.05
N ALA A 186 11.04 12.21 2.81
CA ALA A 186 9.92 12.84 3.48
C ALA A 186 9.32 11.92 4.56
N ASP A 187 8.99 12.50 5.72
CA ASP A 187 8.31 11.85 6.83
C ASP A 187 6.78 11.85 6.60
N VAL A 188 6.02 11.39 7.57
CA VAL A 188 4.55 11.26 7.51
C VAL A 188 3.83 12.58 7.18
N GLU A 189 4.37 13.71 7.56
CA GLU A 189 3.88 15.05 7.18
C GLU A 189 4.62 15.62 5.98
N TYR A 190 4.45 15.01 4.83
CA TYR A 190 5.19 15.35 3.62
C TYR A 190 4.56 16.42 2.73
N ALA A 191 3.36 16.91 3.03
CA ALA A 191 2.57 17.73 2.10
C ALA A 191 3.29 19.00 1.63
N GLU A 192 3.95 19.74 2.53
CA GLU A 192 4.69 20.95 2.21
C GLU A 192 5.93 20.65 1.37
N GLN A 193 6.73 19.66 1.79
CA GLN A 193 7.93 19.22 1.05
C GLN A 193 7.57 18.72 -0.34
N ALA A 194 6.48 17.94 -0.45
CA ALA A 194 5.98 17.43 -1.72
C ALA A 194 5.54 18.57 -2.66
N SER A 195 4.83 19.57 -2.16
CA SER A 195 4.41 20.74 -2.94
C SER A 195 5.62 21.53 -3.47
N ALA A 196 6.60 21.79 -2.60
CA ALA A 196 7.83 22.50 -2.98
C ALA A 196 8.63 21.70 -4.03
N TRP A 197 8.80 20.39 -3.83
CA TRP A 197 9.53 19.53 -4.75
C TRP A 197 8.84 19.40 -6.13
N ARG A 198 7.50 19.22 -6.16
CA ARG A 198 6.74 19.17 -7.41
C ARG A 198 6.88 20.46 -8.22
N SER A 199 6.79 21.61 -7.55
CA SER A 199 6.95 22.92 -8.18
C SER A 199 8.36 23.11 -8.77
N ALA A 200 9.40 22.78 -7.99
CA ALA A 200 10.79 22.87 -8.43
C ALA A 200 11.09 21.94 -9.61
N LEU A 201 10.62 20.68 -9.55
CA LEU A 201 10.82 19.71 -10.62
C LEU A 201 10.09 20.12 -11.90
N THR A 202 8.87 20.62 -11.80
CA THR A 202 8.09 21.11 -12.94
C THR A 202 8.82 22.24 -13.66
N GLU A 203 9.42 23.20 -12.94
CA GLU A 203 10.19 24.29 -13.54
C GLU A 203 11.50 23.81 -14.21
N ILE A 204 12.14 22.79 -13.67
CA ILE A 204 13.32 22.16 -14.30
C ILE A 204 12.93 21.46 -15.59
N LEU A 205 11.86 20.67 -15.56
CA LEU A 205 11.39 19.91 -16.71
C LEU A 205 10.88 20.81 -17.85
N LYS A 206 10.20 21.93 -17.55
CA LYS A 206 9.82 22.94 -18.55
C LYS A 206 11.01 23.47 -19.36
N LYS A 207 12.18 23.54 -18.76
CA LYS A 207 13.40 24.04 -19.43
C LYS A 207 14.11 22.97 -20.26
N ARG A 208 13.89 21.70 -19.95
CA ARG A 208 14.60 20.56 -20.57
C ARG A 208 13.78 19.82 -21.62
N VAL A 209 12.46 19.80 -21.46
CA VAL A 209 11.55 19.07 -22.34
C VAL A 209 10.78 20.06 -23.19
N PRO A 210 10.75 19.92 -24.53
CA PRO A 210 9.91 20.75 -25.38
C PRO A 210 8.45 20.63 -24.98
N THR A 211 7.75 21.76 -24.89
CA THR A 211 6.30 21.75 -24.64
C THR A 211 5.55 21.31 -25.88
N GLU A 212 4.56 20.43 -25.72
CA GLU A 212 3.72 19.97 -26.83
C GLU A 212 2.93 21.12 -27.47
N SER A 213 2.78 21.04 -28.81
CA SER A 213 1.82 21.88 -29.53
C SER A 213 0.39 21.38 -29.24
N PRO A 214 -0.64 22.25 -29.17
CA PRO A 214 -2.00 21.89 -28.72
C PRO A 214 -2.71 20.75 -29.49
N ALA A 215 -2.14 20.30 -30.61
CA ALA A 215 -2.73 19.24 -31.44
C ALA A 215 -2.40 17.81 -30.96
N GLN A 216 -1.44 17.62 -30.08
CA GLN A 216 -1.00 16.28 -29.62
C GLN A 216 -1.55 15.89 -28.23
N ALA A 217 -1.99 16.85 -27.43
CA ALA A 217 -2.53 16.61 -26.09
C ALA A 217 -3.85 15.79 -26.07
N ALA A 218 -4.53 15.68 -27.21
CA ALA A 218 -5.79 14.93 -27.31
C ALA A 218 -5.61 13.41 -27.57
N ALA A 219 -4.41 12.97 -27.91
CA ALA A 219 -4.18 11.56 -28.28
C ALA A 219 -3.67 10.68 -27.12
N THR A 220 -3.10 11.29 -26.08
CA THR A 220 -2.53 10.58 -24.91
C THR A 220 -3.50 10.43 -23.74
N ALA A 221 -4.68 11.09 -23.79
CA ALA A 221 -5.71 10.98 -22.74
C ALA A 221 -6.59 9.71 -22.81
N ALA A 222 -6.26 8.76 -23.69
CA ALA A 222 -7.02 7.49 -23.86
C ALA A 222 -6.38 6.29 -23.13
N GLY A 223 -5.67 6.53 -22.03
CA GLY A 223 -5.28 5.50 -21.09
C GLY A 223 -6.43 5.29 -20.11
N SER A 224 -7.02 4.11 -20.13
CA SER A 224 -8.11 3.57 -19.32
C SER A 224 -8.48 4.41 -18.09
N VAL A 225 -9.54 5.21 -18.24
CA VAL A 225 -10.31 5.69 -17.11
C VAL A 225 -11.10 4.46 -16.62
N ASN A 226 -10.53 3.69 -15.69
CA ASN A 226 -11.37 2.94 -14.78
C ASN A 226 -12.20 4.01 -14.08
N GLU A 227 -13.53 3.93 -14.19
CA GLU A 227 -14.44 4.68 -13.34
C GLU A 227 -14.13 4.31 -11.88
N VAL A 228 -13.16 5.01 -11.29
CA VAL A 228 -13.04 5.07 -9.86
C VAL A 228 -14.29 5.82 -9.42
N THR A 229 -15.28 5.10 -8.95
CA THR A 229 -16.36 5.67 -8.14
C THR A 229 -15.65 6.32 -6.95
N THR A 230 -15.41 7.61 -7.04
CA THR A 230 -14.76 8.37 -5.96
C THR A 230 -15.69 8.33 -4.77
N SER A 231 -15.37 7.51 -3.78
CA SER A 231 -16.03 7.52 -2.49
C SER A 231 -15.93 8.92 -1.90
N PRO A 232 -16.99 9.49 -1.32
CA PRO A 232 -16.91 10.76 -0.61
C PRO A 232 -16.09 10.67 0.69
N TYR A 233 -15.73 9.45 1.10
CA TYR A 233 -14.99 9.17 2.32
C TYR A 233 -13.51 8.90 2.03
N SER A 234 -12.65 9.55 2.79
CA SER A 234 -11.20 9.45 2.68
C SER A 234 -10.54 9.48 4.07
N LYS A 235 -9.24 9.36 4.12
CA LYS A 235 -8.45 9.55 5.34
C LYS A 235 -8.75 10.91 6.02
N GLU A 236 -8.89 11.97 5.24
CA GLU A 236 -9.15 13.34 5.69
C GLU A 236 -10.64 13.57 6.00
N SER A 237 -11.53 12.80 5.39
CA SER A 237 -12.98 12.86 5.57
C SER A 237 -13.55 11.45 5.79
N PRO A 238 -13.27 10.81 6.94
CA PRO A 238 -13.69 9.45 7.21
C PRO A 238 -15.21 9.33 7.40
N LEU A 239 -15.72 8.14 7.10
CA LEU A 239 -17.10 7.77 7.46
C LEU A 239 -17.20 7.60 8.97
N SER A 240 -18.23 8.21 9.58
CA SER A 240 -18.67 7.87 10.94
C SER A 240 -19.52 6.61 10.86
N ALA A 241 -18.94 5.47 11.21
CA ALA A 241 -19.55 4.15 11.26
C ALA A 241 -19.77 3.73 12.71
N SER A 242 -20.39 2.57 12.95
CA SER A 242 -20.60 2.05 14.29
C SER A 242 -20.00 0.67 14.49
N LEU A 243 -19.49 0.40 15.69
CA LEU A 243 -19.01 -0.92 16.09
C LEU A 243 -20.21 -1.85 16.32
N ALA A 244 -20.38 -2.86 15.46
CA ALA A 244 -21.47 -3.83 15.59
C ALA A 244 -21.08 -5.02 16.49
N VAL A 245 -19.88 -5.57 16.33
CA VAL A 245 -19.40 -6.74 17.08
C VAL A 245 -17.93 -6.56 17.48
N ASN A 246 -17.62 -6.94 18.69
CA ASN A 246 -16.26 -7.09 19.21
C ASN A 246 -16.12 -8.43 19.94
N GLN A 247 -15.61 -9.43 19.26
CA GLN A 247 -15.52 -10.77 19.80
C GLN A 247 -14.06 -11.25 19.88
N LYS A 248 -13.62 -11.68 21.08
CA LYS A 248 -12.34 -12.38 21.23
C LYS A 248 -12.46 -13.74 20.57
N ILE A 249 -11.53 -14.04 19.64
CA ILE A 249 -11.48 -15.29 18.87
C ILE A 249 -10.26 -16.18 19.20
N THR A 250 -9.45 -15.79 20.17
CA THR A 250 -8.45 -16.66 20.81
C THR A 250 -9.01 -17.27 22.08
N GLY A 251 -8.52 -18.47 22.43
CA GLY A 251 -8.90 -19.19 23.64
C GLY A 251 -8.49 -18.49 24.93
N ARG A 252 -8.95 -19.02 26.06
CA ARG A 252 -8.71 -18.43 27.40
C ARG A 252 -7.25 -18.48 27.81
N ASP A 253 -6.56 -19.55 27.41
CA ASP A 253 -5.17 -19.82 27.78
C ASP A 253 -4.17 -19.31 26.73
N SER A 254 -4.65 -18.60 25.70
CA SER A 254 -3.79 -17.97 24.70
C SER A 254 -3.03 -16.78 25.28
N ASP A 255 -1.74 -16.71 24.97
CA ASP A 255 -0.91 -15.52 25.22
C ASP A 255 -1.31 -14.32 24.32
N LYS A 256 -2.20 -14.57 23.35
CA LYS A 256 -2.67 -13.55 22.39
C LYS A 256 -4.11 -13.15 22.67
N ASP A 257 -4.41 -11.88 22.46
CA ASP A 257 -5.77 -11.33 22.42
C ASP A 257 -6.08 -10.91 20.99
N VAL A 258 -6.76 -11.79 20.24
CA VAL A 258 -7.18 -11.49 18.86
C VAL A 258 -8.69 -11.34 18.83
N ARG A 259 -9.13 -10.24 18.21
CA ARG A 259 -10.55 -9.87 18.11
C ARG A 259 -11.04 -9.95 16.68
N HIS A 260 -12.23 -10.49 16.52
CA HIS A 260 -13.06 -10.30 15.35
C HIS A 260 -13.93 -9.08 15.58
N ILE A 261 -13.83 -8.10 14.71
CA ILE A 261 -14.54 -6.82 14.83
C ILE A 261 -15.36 -6.60 13.57
N GLU A 262 -16.66 -6.34 13.76
CA GLU A 262 -17.60 -5.99 12.69
C GLU A 262 -18.00 -4.52 12.86
N ILE A 263 -17.91 -3.77 11.77
CA ILE A 263 -18.25 -2.35 11.72
C ILE A 263 -19.36 -2.16 10.70
N ASP A 264 -20.47 -1.61 11.14
CA ASP A 264 -21.63 -1.30 10.30
C ASP A 264 -21.37 0.03 9.57
N LEU A 265 -21.34 -0.04 8.24
CA LEU A 265 -21.17 1.09 7.33
C LEU A 265 -22.50 1.79 7.02
N GLY A 266 -23.62 1.21 7.45
CA GLY A 266 -24.97 1.73 7.20
C GLY A 266 -25.26 1.95 5.72
N ASP A 267 -26.07 2.95 5.43
CA ASP A 267 -26.45 3.36 4.07
C ASP A 267 -25.42 4.30 3.40
N SER A 268 -24.16 4.30 3.85
CA SER A 268 -23.12 5.21 3.35
C SER A 268 -22.77 5.03 1.87
N GLY A 269 -23.06 3.87 1.31
CA GLY A 269 -22.63 3.50 -0.05
C GLY A 269 -21.14 3.22 -0.19
N LEU A 270 -20.39 3.17 0.94
CA LEU A 270 -18.96 2.83 0.91
C LEU A 270 -18.75 1.41 0.38
N ARG A 271 -17.84 1.26 -0.56
CA ARG A 271 -17.54 -0.01 -1.23
C ARG A 271 -16.11 -0.42 -0.98
N TYR A 272 -15.90 -1.72 -0.85
CA TYR A 272 -14.58 -2.33 -0.71
C TYR A 272 -14.52 -3.68 -1.44
N GLN A 273 -13.32 -4.17 -1.64
CA GLN A 273 -13.05 -5.47 -2.24
C GLN A 273 -12.11 -6.28 -1.33
N PRO A 274 -12.17 -7.61 -1.37
CA PRO A 274 -11.16 -8.44 -0.73
C PRO A 274 -9.74 -8.07 -1.19
N GLY A 275 -8.85 -7.84 -0.22
CA GLY A 275 -7.51 -7.31 -0.44
C GLY A 275 -7.35 -5.83 -0.11
N ASP A 276 -8.44 -5.07 0.04
CA ASP A 276 -8.40 -3.71 0.58
C ASP A 276 -8.10 -3.70 2.09
N ALA A 277 -7.68 -2.55 2.59
CA ALA A 277 -7.53 -2.30 4.01
C ALA A 277 -8.56 -1.30 4.53
N LEU A 278 -8.99 -1.49 5.77
CA LEU A 278 -9.81 -0.53 6.51
C LEU A 278 -8.89 0.40 7.30
N GLY A 279 -8.95 1.69 7.01
CA GLY A 279 -8.31 2.72 7.83
C GLY A 279 -9.21 3.09 9.00
N VAL A 280 -8.67 3.04 10.21
CA VAL A 280 -9.39 3.31 11.46
C VAL A 280 -8.72 4.45 12.21
N TRP A 281 -9.46 5.53 12.44
CA TRP A 281 -9.08 6.58 13.37
C TRP A 281 -9.47 6.16 14.79
N TYR A 282 -8.61 6.41 15.75
CA TYR A 282 -8.80 6.01 17.14
C TYR A 282 -8.49 7.15 18.10
N GLU A 283 -8.73 6.94 19.37
CA GLU A 283 -8.38 7.86 20.45
C GLU A 283 -7.38 7.20 21.40
N ASN A 284 -6.45 8.00 21.91
CA ASN A 284 -5.55 7.55 22.97
C ASN A 284 -6.33 7.26 24.25
N ASP A 285 -5.74 6.40 25.09
CA ASP A 285 -6.28 6.12 26.42
C ASP A 285 -6.24 7.37 27.30
N ALA A 286 -7.39 7.76 27.84
CA ALA A 286 -7.49 8.90 28.76
C ALA A 286 -6.61 8.73 30.02
N ALA A 287 -6.39 7.48 30.46
CA ALA A 287 -5.48 7.19 31.58
C ALA A 287 -4.03 7.48 31.19
N LEU A 288 -3.62 7.12 29.98
CA LEU A 288 -2.28 7.42 29.45
C LEU A 288 -2.08 8.94 29.29
N VAL A 289 -3.12 9.65 28.80
CA VAL A 289 -3.08 11.12 28.69
C VAL A 289 -2.91 11.75 30.08
N SER A 290 -3.67 11.32 31.07
CA SER A 290 -3.58 11.82 32.46
C SER A 290 -2.21 11.53 33.06
N GLU A 291 -1.69 10.31 32.90
CA GLU A 291 -0.35 9.92 33.36
C GLU A 291 0.74 10.81 32.76
N LEU A 292 0.68 11.07 31.44
CA LEU A 292 1.65 11.94 30.78
C LEU A 292 1.59 13.37 31.28
N LEU A 293 0.39 13.94 31.41
CA LEU A 293 0.17 15.30 31.91
C LEU A 293 0.72 15.47 33.34
N GLU A 294 0.46 14.50 34.23
CA GLU A 294 1.00 14.51 35.59
C GLU A 294 2.54 14.51 35.62
N LEU A 295 3.17 13.69 34.75
CA LEU A 295 4.62 13.57 34.68
C LEU A 295 5.33 14.83 34.16
N VAL A 296 4.67 15.64 33.37
CA VAL A 296 5.20 16.91 32.83
C VAL A 296 4.64 18.14 33.54
N TRP A 297 3.88 17.96 34.64
CA TRP A 297 3.26 18.99 35.48
C TRP A 297 2.30 19.93 34.72
N LEU A 298 1.52 19.40 33.76
CA LEU A 298 0.48 20.12 33.05
C LEU A 298 -0.92 19.70 33.53
N LYS A 299 -1.91 20.60 33.42
CA LYS A 299 -3.27 20.33 33.90
C LYS A 299 -4.20 19.77 32.84
N GLY A 300 -3.90 19.95 31.57
CA GLY A 300 -4.71 19.50 30.45
C GLY A 300 -5.81 20.45 30.02
N ASP A 301 -6.10 21.50 30.78
CA ASP A 301 -7.03 22.58 30.38
C ASP A 301 -6.35 23.76 29.68
N GLU A 302 -5.01 23.72 29.56
CA GLU A 302 -4.25 24.69 28.77
C GLU A 302 -4.70 24.64 27.31
N SER A 303 -4.85 25.81 26.71
CA SER A 303 -5.21 25.92 25.29
C SER A 303 -4.02 25.71 24.39
N VAL A 304 -4.16 24.84 23.39
CA VAL A 304 -3.16 24.59 22.35
C VAL A 304 -3.79 24.73 20.98
N GLU A 305 -2.99 25.13 20.00
CA GLU A 305 -3.42 25.18 18.59
C GLU A 305 -3.07 23.87 17.87
N VAL A 306 -4.08 23.22 17.27
CA VAL A 306 -3.93 22.02 16.48
C VAL A 306 -4.69 22.19 15.17
N GLN A 307 -3.99 22.17 14.04
CA GLN A 307 -4.57 22.31 12.70
C GLN A 307 -5.49 23.55 12.55
N GLY A 308 -5.08 24.68 13.17
CA GLY A 308 -5.83 25.93 13.12
C GLY A 308 -7.05 25.99 14.05
N LYS A 309 -7.19 25.06 14.98
CA LYS A 309 -8.23 25.04 16.02
C LYS A 309 -7.58 25.12 17.40
N THR A 310 -8.18 25.94 18.27
CA THR A 310 -7.79 26.00 19.67
C THR A 310 -8.55 24.94 20.46
N LEU A 311 -7.82 24.04 21.13
CA LEU A 311 -8.38 22.93 21.91
C LEU A 311 -7.73 22.88 23.29
N PRO A 312 -8.40 22.29 24.31
CA PRO A 312 -7.76 21.88 25.55
C PRO A 312 -6.66 20.87 25.29
N LEU A 313 -5.52 20.98 25.97
CA LEU A 313 -4.38 20.09 25.78
C LEU A 313 -4.73 18.60 25.97
N ALA A 314 -5.56 18.26 26.98
CA ALA A 314 -5.99 16.88 27.19
C ALA A 314 -6.76 16.33 25.98
N GLU A 315 -7.66 17.11 25.39
CA GLU A 315 -8.40 16.71 24.17
C GLU A 315 -7.45 16.59 22.97
N ALA A 316 -6.53 17.52 22.82
CA ALA A 316 -5.53 17.47 21.78
C ALA A 316 -4.67 16.20 21.86
N LEU A 317 -4.19 15.85 23.04
CA LEU A 317 -3.41 14.63 23.30
C LEU A 317 -4.23 13.36 23.06
N GLN A 318 -5.52 13.38 23.41
CA GLN A 318 -6.38 12.21 23.23
C GLN A 318 -6.68 11.93 21.73
N LYS A 319 -6.89 12.96 20.91
CA LYS A 319 -7.46 12.82 19.56
C LYS A 319 -6.50 13.16 18.41
N HIS A 320 -5.41 13.90 18.66
CA HIS A 320 -4.60 14.48 17.59
C HIS A 320 -3.11 14.13 17.63
N PHE A 321 -2.60 13.58 18.72
CA PHE A 321 -1.18 13.25 18.86
C PHE A 321 -0.94 11.77 19.12
N GLU A 322 0.13 11.23 18.53
CA GLU A 322 0.59 9.86 18.79
C GLU A 322 1.33 9.81 20.13
N LEU A 323 0.87 8.98 21.05
CA LEU A 323 1.44 8.83 22.39
C LEU A 323 2.08 7.46 22.64
N THR A 324 1.78 6.47 21.79
CA THR A 324 2.18 5.07 22.03
C THR A 324 3.47 4.68 21.31
N VAL A 325 3.89 5.45 20.31
CA VAL A 325 5.09 5.19 19.51
C VAL A 325 6.15 6.26 19.80
N ASN A 326 7.28 5.83 20.37
CA ASN A 326 8.44 6.68 20.56
C ASN A 326 9.38 6.59 19.34
N THR A 327 10.15 7.63 19.10
CA THR A 327 11.10 7.70 17.98
C THR A 327 12.45 8.24 18.44
N ALA A 328 13.51 7.92 17.70
CA ALA A 328 14.85 8.47 17.97
C ALA A 328 14.83 10.01 17.99
N GLN A 329 14.05 10.64 17.13
CA GLN A 329 13.90 12.10 17.08
C GLN A 329 13.23 12.64 18.35
N ILE A 330 12.14 12.00 18.82
CA ILE A 330 11.45 12.38 20.07
C ILE A 330 12.41 12.25 21.24
N VAL A 331 13.15 11.13 21.35
CA VAL A 331 14.14 10.92 22.41
C VAL A 331 15.22 12.01 22.38
N ALA A 332 15.77 12.33 21.20
CA ALA A 332 16.80 13.36 21.06
C ALA A 332 16.29 14.77 21.43
N GLN A 333 15.08 15.13 21.01
CA GLN A 333 14.45 16.41 21.36
C GLN A 333 14.13 16.48 22.86
N TYR A 334 13.58 15.41 23.43
CA TYR A 334 13.28 15.33 24.85
C TYR A 334 14.55 15.37 25.72
N ALA A 335 15.65 14.76 25.27
CA ALA A 335 16.94 14.85 25.93
C ALA A 335 17.40 16.31 26.11
N GLN A 336 17.19 17.16 25.10
CA GLN A 336 17.52 18.59 25.17
C GLN A 336 16.59 19.35 26.13
N LEU A 337 15.28 19.05 26.09
CA LEU A 337 14.28 19.68 26.96
C LEU A 337 14.49 19.29 28.42
N SER A 338 14.67 18.02 28.72
CA SER A 338 14.85 17.48 30.07
C SER A 338 16.24 17.74 30.64
N ARG A 339 17.24 17.97 29.75
CA ARG A 339 18.66 18.05 30.11
C ARG A 339 19.15 16.83 30.90
N ASN A 340 18.51 15.69 30.73
CA ASN A 340 18.89 14.45 31.37
C ASN A 340 20.20 13.93 30.78
N ALA A 341 21.20 13.68 31.64
CA ALA A 341 22.55 13.31 31.21
C ALA A 341 22.59 11.93 30.50
N GLU A 342 21.74 11.01 30.92
CA GLU A 342 21.66 9.68 30.32
C GLU A 342 21.09 9.76 28.88
N LEU A 343 19.97 10.45 28.70
CA LEU A 343 19.39 10.66 27.38
C LEU A 343 20.31 11.45 26.44
N LEU A 344 20.97 12.49 26.96
CA LEU A 344 21.95 13.27 26.19
C LEU A 344 23.12 12.40 25.71
N SER A 345 23.53 11.41 26.51
CA SER A 345 24.60 10.49 26.11
C SER A 345 24.22 9.55 24.93
N LEU A 346 22.93 9.42 24.63
CA LEU A 346 22.44 8.60 23.52
C LEU A 346 22.42 9.35 22.18
N VAL A 347 22.36 10.69 22.21
CA VAL A 347 22.09 11.51 21.02
C VAL A 347 23.14 11.33 19.92
N ASP A 348 24.40 11.11 20.29
CA ASP A 348 25.49 10.92 19.35
C ASP A 348 25.64 9.47 18.83
N ASP A 349 24.87 8.53 19.38
CA ASP A 349 24.88 7.11 19.00
C ASP A 349 23.51 6.71 18.45
N LYS A 350 23.37 6.76 17.13
CA LYS A 350 22.09 6.47 16.44
C LYS A 350 21.52 5.09 16.80
N ALA A 351 22.36 4.06 16.89
CA ALA A 351 21.90 2.70 17.16
C ALA A 351 21.33 2.58 18.58
N ARG A 352 22.02 3.14 19.57
CA ARG A 352 21.53 3.14 20.96
C ARG A 352 20.29 4.02 21.13
N LEU A 353 20.25 5.17 20.43
CA LEU A 353 19.09 6.06 20.43
C LEU A 353 17.84 5.36 19.87
N GLN A 354 17.98 4.67 18.74
CA GLN A 354 16.91 3.89 18.13
C GLN A 354 16.48 2.73 19.04
N GLN A 355 17.42 1.99 19.60
CA GLN A 355 17.11 0.89 20.53
C GLN A 355 16.37 1.39 21.78
N TYR A 356 16.74 2.56 22.32
CA TYR A 356 16.05 3.19 23.44
C TYR A 356 14.60 3.54 23.05
N ALA A 357 14.40 4.18 21.90
CA ALA A 357 13.09 4.57 21.43
C ALA A 357 12.15 3.36 21.17
N GLN A 358 12.71 2.26 20.67
CA GLN A 358 11.95 1.01 20.47
C GLN A 358 11.58 0.32 21.79
N HIS A 359 12.39 0.48 22.82
CA HIS A 359 12.17 -0.18 24.12
C HIS A 359 11.21 0.61 25.01
N TYR A 360 11.36 1.94 25.10
CA TYR A 360 10.61 2.78 26.01
C TYR A 360 9.55 3.61 25.28
N PRO A 361 8.23 3.41 25.58
CA PRO A 361 7.18 4.34 25.20
C PRO A 361 7.47 5.76 25.70
N ILE A 362 6.84 6.76 25.07
CA ILE A 362 7.04 8.17 25.42
C ILE A 362 6.80 8.42 26.91
N VAL A 363 5.69 7.90 27.45
CA VAL A 363 5.34 8.10 28.87
C VAL A 363 6.38 7.50 29.82
N ASP A 364 6.96 6.34 29.46
CA ASP A 364 7.97 5.69 30.31
C ASP A 364 9.33 6.40 30.20
N MET A 365 9.70 6.92 29.04
CA MET A 365 10.86 7.80 28.88
C MET A 365 10.72 9.05 29.76
N VAL A 366 9.57 9.72 29.71
CA VAL A 366 9.29 10.90 30.55
C VAL A 366 9.35 10.55 32.04
N ARG A 367 8.84 9.39 32.42
CA ARG A 367 8.90 8.90 33.81
C ARG A 367 10.33 8.68 34.31
N LEU A 368 11.21 8.11 33.48
CA LEU A 368 12.60 7.86 33.80
C LEU A 368 13.45 9.15 33.86
N ALA A 369 13.06 10.15 33.09
CA ALA A 369 13.75 11.44 33.00
C ALA A 369 12.76 12.61 33.12
N PRO A 370 12.10 12.80 34.29
CA PRO A 370 11.05 13.82 34.43
C PRO A 370 11.58 15.24 34.15
N ALA A 371 10.76 16.02 33.44
CA ALA A 371 11.02 17.42 33.15
C ALA A 371 9.72 18.23 33.10
N GLU A 372 9.77 19.44 33.64
CA GLU A 372 8.67 20.38 33.50
C GLU A 372 8.66 20.93 32.08
N LEU A 373 7.51 20.78 31.37
CA LEU A 373 7.33 21.26 30.02
C LEU A 373 6.21 22.28 29.96
N THR A 374 6.24 23.17 28.95
CA THR A 374 5.05 23.92 28.56
C THR A 374 4.18 23.09 27.62
N ALA A 375 2.91 23.48 27.46
CA ALA A 375 2.00 22.81 26.55
C ALA A 375 2.53 22.83 25.10
N GLU A 376 3.13 23.93 24.67
CA GLU A 376 3.73 24.07 23.33
C GLU A 376 4.97 23.18 23.16
N GLN A 377 5.79 23.02 24.21
CA GLN A 377 6.94 22.11 24.16
C GLN A 377 6.49 20.67 24.06
N LEU A 378 5.45 20.27 24.79
CA LEU A 378 4.89 18.93 24.72
C LEU A 378 4.29 18.64 23.34
N THR A 379 3.43 19.52 22.83
CA THR A 379 2.81 19.33 21.50
C THR A 379 3.82 19.41 20.35
N GLY A 380 4.85 20.25 20.48
CA GLY A 380 5.95 20.35 19.51
C GLY A 380 6.89 19.14 19.50
N LEU A 381 6.90 18.34 20.57
CA LEU A 381 7.66 17.10 20.68
C LEU A 381 6.94 15.92 19.98
N LEU A 382 5.60 15.91 20.04
CA LEU A 382 4.78 14.79 19.62
C LEU A 382 4.48 14.82 18.10
N ARG A 383 4.27 13.65 17.54
CA ARG A 383 3.83 13.50 16.15
C ARG A 383 2.31 13.51 16.07
N PRO A 384 1.74 13.92 14.92
CA PRO A 384 0.31 13.79 14.70
C PRO A 384 -0.16 12.34 14.79
N LEU A 385 -1.37 12.14 15.33
CA LEU A 385 -2.03 10.85 15.29
C LEU A 385 -2.36 10.47 13.83
N THR A 386 -2.04 9.25 13.47
CA THR A 386 -2.38 8.69 12.15
C THR A 386 -3.29 7.48 12.31
N PRO A 387 -4.23 7.24 11.39
CA PRO A 387 -5.09 6.05 11.45
C PRO A 387 -4.25 4.79 11.27
N ARG A 388 -4.78 3.65 11.75
CA ARG A 388 -4.19 2.34 11.51
C ARG A 388 -4.95 1.61 10.41
N LEU A 389 -4.21 0.92 9.56
CA LEU A 389 -4.77 0.08 8.49
C LEU A 389 -4.89 -1.36 8.98
N TYR A 390 -6.01 -1.98 8.68
CA TYR A 390 -6.28 -3.39 8.94
C TYR A 390 -6.75 -4.06 7.65
N SER A 391 -6.11 -5.16 7.25
CA SER A 391 -6.57 -5.95 6.10
C SER A 391 -8.01 -6.40 6.34
N ILE A 392 -8.89 -6.16 5.37
CA ILE A 392 -10.31 -6.48 5.50
C ILE A 392 -10.50 -8.00 5.50
N ALA A 393 -11.29 -8.49 6.46
CA ALA A 393 -11.55 -9.92 6.71
C ALA A 393 -12.92 -10.39 6.22
N SER A 394 -13.61 -9.59 5.40
CA SER A 394 -14.93 -9.91 4.85
C SER A 394 -15.00 -9.61 3.36
N SER A 395 -15.92 -10.29 2.67
CA SER A 395 -16.38 -9.89 1.34
C SER A 395 -17.69 -9.14 1.45
N GLN A 396 -17.80 -8.00 0.78
CA GLN A 396 -19.05 -7.21 0.78
C GLN A 396 -20.22 -7.94 0.11
N ALA A 397 -19.92 -8.93 -0.74
CA ALA A 397 -20.94 -9.83 -1.29
C ALA A 397 -21.61 -10.70 -0.22
N GLU A 398 -20.91 -10.98 0.89
CA GLU A 398 -21.42 -11.76 2.03
C GLU A 398 -22.04 -10.87 3.10
N THR A 399 -21.44 -9.72 3.41
CA THR A 399 -21.77 -8.91 4.57
C THR A 399 -22.56 -7.63 4.27
N GLU A 400 -22.79 -7.33 2.99
CA GLU A 400 -23.56 -6.19 2.47
C GLU A 400 -23.11 -4.82 3.04
N SER A 401 -23.65 -4.41 4.20
CA SER A 401 -23.38 -3.12 4.83
C SER A 401 -22.29 -3.14 5.91
N GLU A 402 -21.66 -4.29 6.13
CA GLU A 402 -20.64 -4.43 7.17
C GLU A 402 -19.25 -4.63 6.58
N VAL A 403 -18.24 -4.22 7.35
CA VAL A 403 -16.84 -4.55 7.10
C VAL A 403 -16.25 -5.20 8.34
N HIS A 404 -15.60 -6.36 8.16
CA HIS A 404 -14.99 -7.11 9.24
C HIS A 404 -13.46 -6.97 9.20
N ILE A 405 -12.85 -6.90 10.38
CA ILE A 405 -11.39 -6.91 10.54
C ILE A 405 -10.96 -7.86 11.65
N THR A 406 -9.71 -8.32 11.57
CA THR A 406 -9.08 -9.18 12.57
C THR A 406 -7.99 -8.39 13.28
N VAL A 407 -8.19 -8.11 14.57
CA VAL A 407 -7.33 -7.22 15.34
C VAL A 407 -6.59 -7.99 16.42
N GLY A 408 -5.25 -8.03 16.35
CA GLY A 408 -4.42 -8.45 17.46
C GLY A 408 -4.22 -7.28 18.43
N ALA A 409 -4.76 -7.37 19.64
CA ALA A 409 -4.58 -6.36 20.67
C ALA A 409 -3.14 -6.40 21.18
N VAL A 410 -2.37 -5.35 20.89
CA VAL A 410 -0.98 -5.24 21.33
C VAL A 410 -0.95 -4.87 22.79
N ARG A 411 -0.34 -5.72 23.63
CA ARG A 411 -0.15 -5.52 25.06
C ARG A 411 1.24 -5.94 25.45
N PHE A 412 1.90 -5.15 26.31
CA PHE A 412 3.23 -5.45 26.80
C PHE A 412 3.47 -4.82 28.17
N ASP A 413 4.48 -5.27 28.86
CA ASP A 413 4.88 -4.76 30.19
C ASP A 413 6.19 -4.00 30.09
N ILE A 414 6.23 -2.82 30.70
CA ILE A 414 7.45 -2.03 30.90
C ILE A 414 7.65 -1.84 32.40
N GLU A 415 8.59 -2.59 32.96
CA GLU A 415 8.96 -2.49 34.38
C GLU A 415 7.75 -2.59 35.35
N GLY A 416 6.85 -3.54 35.08
CA GLY A 416 5.63 -3.78 35.86
C GLY A 416 4.45 -2.88 35.52
N ARG A 417 4.54 -2.08 34.45
CA ARG A 417 3.44 -1.24 33.95
C ARG A 417 2.89 -1.83 32.66
N GLN A 418 1.58 -2.04 32.65
CA GLN A 418 0.91 -2.50 31.44
C GLN A 418 0.79 -1.36 30.43
N ARG A 419 1.19 -1.67 29.17
CA ARG A 419 1.11 -0.76 28.02
C ARG A 419 0.37 -1.42 26.88
N GLY A 420 -0.17 -0.63 25.99
CA GLY A 420 -0.92 -1.14 24.85
C GLY A 420 -0.72 -0.32 23.58
N GLY A 421 -0.98 -0.94 22.46
CA GLY A 421 -1.05 -0.25 21.16
C GLY A 421 -2.26 0.68 21.10
N GLY A 422 -2.09 1.88 20.54
CA GLY A 422 -3.13 2.91 20.51
C GLY A 422 -4.44 2.42 19.90
N ALA A 423 -4.42 2.08 18.61
CA ALA A 423 -5.62 1.65 17.88
C ALA A 423 -6.12 0.26 18.31
N SER A 424 -5.23 -0.71 18.45
CA SER A 424 -5.63 -2.10 18.72
C SER A 424 -6.30 -2.27 20.08
N THR A 425 -5.80 -1.59 21.13
CA THR A 425 -6.45 -1.63 22.44
C THR A 425 -7.66 -0.71 22.54
N TRP A 426 -7.73 0.36 21.74
CA TRP A 426 -8.94 1.17 21.62
C TRP A 426 -10.09 0.35 21.05
N LEU A 427 -9.86 -0.36 19.94
CA LEU A 427 -10.85 -1.25 19.35
C LEU A 427 -11.20 -2.43 20.24
N ALA A 428 -10.22 -3.00 20.98
CA ALA A 428 -10.46 -4.17 21.81
C ALA A 428 -11.21 -3.84 23.12
N ASP A 429 -10.94 -2.70 23.75
CA ASP A 429 -11.29 -2.46 25.14
C ASP A 429 -12.03 -1.16 25.41
N ARG A 430 -11.87 -0.12 24.58
CA ARG A 430 -12.28 1.25 24.93
C ARG A 430 -13.47 1.77 24.15
N ILE A 431 -13.85 1.11 23.07
CA ILE A 431 -15.07 1.43 22.34
C ILE A 431 -16.16 0.40 22.68
N GLU A 432 -17.32 0.89 23.01
CA GLU A 432 -18.51 0.07 23.29
C GLU A 432 -19.23 -0.33 22.01
N GLU A 433 -20.05 -1.38 22.06
CA GLU A 433 -20.96 -1.72 20.96
C GLU A 433 -21.85 -0.52 20.63
N GLU A 434 -22.15 -0.31 19.36
CA GLU A 434 -22.80 0.87 18.79
C GLU A 434 -21.99 2.18 18.92
N GLY A 435 -20.77 2.13 19.47
CA GLY A 435 -19.86 3.27 19.54
C GLY A 435 -19.37 3.70 18.17
N GLU A 436 -19.10 5.00 18.01
CA GLU A 436 -18.64 5.60 16.75
C GLU A 436 -17.23 5.17 16.41
N VAL A 437 -17.02 4.67 15.19
CA VAL A 437 -15.70 4.38 14.59
C VAL A 437 -15.56 5.16 13.30
N ARG A 438 -14.55 6.00 13.20
CA ARG A 438 -14.26 6.77 11.98
C ARG A 438 -13.37 5.95 11.05
N VAL A 439 -13.89 5.61 9.86
CA VAL A 439 -13.25 4.67 8.95
C VAL A 439 -13.21 5.19 7.52
N PHE A 440 -12.28 4.64 6.74
CA PHE A 440 -12.18 4.82 5.28
C PHE A 440 -11.59 3.56 4.66
N ILE A 441 -11.77 3.38 3.36
CA ILE A 441 -11.17 2.27 2.63
C ILE A 441 -9.87 2.74 1.97
N GLU A 442 -8.80 2.00 2.22
CA GLU A 442 -7.55 2.11 1.47
C GLU A 442 -7.52 0.98 0.43
N HIS A 443 -7.70 1.33 -0.83
CA HIS A 443 -7.71 0.35 -1.92
C HIS A 443 -6.30 -0.18 -2.18
N ASN A 444 -6.20 -1.49 -2.36
CA ASN A 444 -4.94 -2.19 -2.62
C ASN A 444 -5.04 -3.03 -3.90
N ASP A 445 -4.79 -2.42 -5.05
CA ASP A 445 -4.83 -3.10 -6.36
C ASP A 445 -3.72 -4.14 -6.53
N ASN A 446 -2.75 -4.19 -5.62
CA ASN A 446 -1.64 -5.13 -5.64
C ASN A 446 -1.92 -6.42 -4.86
N PHE A 447 -3.12 -6.54 -4.27
CA PHE A 447 -3.52 -7.73 -3.51
C PHE A 447 -4.96 -8.10 -3.87
N ARG A 448 -5.13 -8.74 -5.04
CA ARG A 448 -6.44 -9.07 -5.63
C ARG A 448 -6.54 -10.53 -5.99
N LEU A 449 -7.73 -11.10 -5.86
CA LEU A 449 -8.07 -12.41 -6.40
C LEU A 449 -7.83 -12.47 -7.91
N PRO A 450 -7.55 -13.67 -8.48
CA PRO A 450 -7.40 -13.79 -9.92
C PRO A 450 -8.69 -13.41 -10.65
N ALA A 451 -8.57 -12.73 -11.78
CA ALA A 451 -9.72 -12.44 -12.64
C ALA A 451 -10.36 -13.73 -13.23
N ASN A 452 -9.56 -14.79 -13.39
CA ASN A 452 -10.06 -16.10 -13.78
C ASN A 452 -10.54 -16.87 -12.54
N PRO A 453 -11.84 -17.14 -12.35
CA PRO A 453 -12.37 -17.86 -11.19
C PRO A 453 -11.91 -19.33 -11.12
N ASP A 454 -11.45 -19.90 -12.24
CA ASP A 454 -10.96 -21.28 -12.30
C ASP A 454 -9.47 -21.40 -11.88
N ALA A 455 -8.77 -20.27 -11.72
CA ALA A 455 -7.36 -20.28 -11.31
C ALA A 455 -7.21 -20.81 -9.87
N PRO A 456 -6.23 -21.68 -9.63
CA PRO A 456 -5.91 -22.13 -8.28
C PRO A 456 -5.35 -20.99 -7.43
N VAL A 457 -5.63 -21.01 -6.13
CA VAL A 457 -5.18 -19.98 -5.16
C VAL A 457 -4.49 -20.67 -3.99
N ILE A 458 -3.27 -20.22 -3.68
CA ILE A 458 -2.51 -20.63 -2.50
C ILE A 458 -2.39 -19.41 -1.57
N MET A 459 -2.90 -19.54 -0.36
CA MET A 459 -2.98 -18.51 0.67
C MET A 459 -2.07 -18.85 1.84
N ILE A 460 -1.14 -17.97 2.19
CA ILE A 460 -0.17 -18.18 3.27
C ILE A 460 -0.32 -17.02 4.27
N GLY A 461 -0.96 -17.29 5.43
CA GLY A 461 -1.32 -16.24 6.37
C GLY A 461 -1.35 -16.71 7.83
N PRO A 462 -0.19 -16.79 8.50
CA PRO A 462 -0.15 -17.09 9.93
C PRO A 462 -0.63 -15.91 10.78
N GLY A 463 -1.20 -16.23 11.94
CA GLY A 463 -1.70 -15.23 12.88
C GLY A 463 -2.80 -14.38 12.27
N THR A 464 -2.74 -13.06 12.48
CA THR A 464 -3.69 -12.10 11.91
C THR A 464 -3.61 -11.96 10.39
N GLY A 465 -2.54 -12.47 9.76
CA GLY A 465 -2.42 -12.59 8.31
C GLY A 465 -3.50 -13.45 7.64
N ILE A 466 -4.30 -14.16 8.42
CA ILE A 466 -5.48 -14.90 7.95
C ILE A 466 -6.61 -13.98 7.44
N ALA A 467 -6.64 -12.72 7.87
CA ALA A 467 -7.75 -11.79 7.64
C ALA A 467 -8.18 -11.68 6.17
N PRO A 468 -7.31 -11.31 5.21
CA PRO A 468 -7.74 -11.17 3.81
C PRO A 468 -8.14 -12.50 3.19
N PHE A 469 -7.65 -13.62 3.70
CA PHE A 469 -7.99 -14.94 3.17
C PHE A 469 -9.39 -15.39 3.57
N ARG A 470 -9.89 -14.93 4.73
CA ARG A 470 -11.30 -15.07 5.05
C ARG A 470 -12.17 -14.33 4.02
N ALA A 471 -11.82 -13.10 3.68
CA ALA A 471 -12.50 -12.33 2.65
C ALA A 471 -12.42 -13.01 1.27
N PHE A 472 -11.26 -13.54 0.91
CA PHE A 472 -11.06 -14.26 -0.35
C PHE A 472 -11.95 -15.49 -0.46
N MET A 473 -12.07 -16.28 0.60
CA MET A 473 -12.90 -17.48 0.60
C MET A 473 -14.40 -17.13 0.50
N GLN A 474 -14.86 -16.12 1.25
CA GLN A 474 -16.22 -15.61 1.14
C GLN A 474 -16.53 -15.12 -0.28
N GLN A 475 -15.62 -14.36 -0.90
CA GLN A 475 -15.82 -13.87 -2.26
C GLN A 475 -15.89 -15.02 -3.26
N ARG A 476 -14.98 -15.99 -3.18
CA ARG A 476 -14.94 -17.13 -4.09
C ARG A 476 -16.16 -18.06 -3.93
N ASP A 477 -16.70 -18.17 -2.73
CA ASP A 477 -17.95 -18.88 -2.45
C ASP A 477 -19.13 -18.17 -3.13
N ASN A 478 -19.26 -16.88 -2.91
CA ASN A 478 -20.33 -16.06 -3.52
C ASN A 478 -20.25 -16.02 -5.04
N ASP A 479 -19.06 -15.98 -5.61
CA ASP A 479 -18.84 -15.99 -7.06
C ASP A 479 -19.04 -17.38 -7.69
N GLY A 480 -19.14 -18.44 -6.90
CA GLY A 480 -19.16 -19.82 -7.38
C GLY A 480 -17.87 -20.21 -8.09
N ALA A 481 -16.74 -19.67 -7.66
CA ALA A 481 -15.44 -19.92 -8.27
C ALA A 481 -15.04 -21.40 -8.17
N SER A 482 -14.69 -22.03 -9.30
CA SER A 482 -14.39 -23.45 -9.38
C SER A 482 -12.91 -23.79 -9.13
N GLY A 483 -12.02 -22.79 -9.12
CA GLY A 483 -10.60 -22.98 -8.90
C GLY A 483 -10.30 -23.52 -7.50
N LYS A 484 -9.27 -24.39 -7.41
CA LYS A 484 -8.81 -24.97 -6.15
C LYS A 484 -8.29 -23.91 -5.18
N ASN A 485 -8.48 -24.13 -3.88
CA ASN A 485 -8.01 -23.24 -2.82
C ASN A 485 -7.15 -24.01 -1.82
N TRP A 486 -6.00 -23.45 -1.45
CA TRP A 486 -5.08 -24.03 -0.46
C TRP A 486 -4.69 -22.98 0.57
N LEU A 487 -4.88 -23.30 1.85
CA LEU A 487 -4.51 -22.42 2.96
C LEU A 487 -3.35 -23.02 3.75
N PHE A 488 -2.30 -22.21 3.98
CA PHE A 488 -1.27 -22.44 4.99
C PHE A 488 -1.50 -21.46 6.14
N PHE A 489 -1.87 -21.99 7.29
CA PHE A 489 -2.10 -21.20 8.51
C PHE A 489 -1.19 -21.67 9.63
N GLY A 490 -0.75 -20.75 10.49
CA GLY A 490 0.10 -21.05 11.63
C GLY A 490 -0.13 -20.10 12.79
N ASN A 491 -0.02 -20.65 14.00
CA ASN A 491 -0.11 -19.92 15.26
C ASN A 491 0.56 -20.74 16.39
N PRO A 492 0.71 -20.25 17.63
CA PRO A 492 1.32 -21.02 18.71
C PRO A 492 0.61 -22.36 19.01
N HIS A 493 -0.68 -22.34 19.27
CA HIS A 493 -1.42 -23.51 19.77
C HIS A 493 -2.70 -23.78 18.97
N PHE A 494 -2.95 -25.06 18.67
CA PHE A 494 -4.16 -25.48 17.99
C PHE A 494 -5.43 -25.15 18.78
N THR A 495 -5.42 -25.43 20.09
CA THR A 495 -6.62 -25.32 20.92
C THR A 495 -7.06 -23.88 21.11
N ASP A 496 -6.10 -22.96 21.27
CA ASP A 496 -6.40 -21.58 21.69
C ASP A 496 -6.26 -20.56 20.56
N ASP A 497 -5.50 -20.90 19.52
CA ASP A 497 -5.06 -19.90 18.52
C ASP A 497 -5.51 -20.23 17.09
N PHE A 498 -6.39 -21.20 16.89
CA PHE A 498 -6.92 -21.49 15.55
C PHE A 498 -8.05 -20.52 15.20
N LEU A 499 -7.67 -19.38 14.63
CA LEU A 499 -8.59 -18.31 14.28
C LEU A 499 -9.59 -18.78 13.20
N TYR A 500 -10.88 -18.47 13.40
CA TYR A 500 -11.98 -18.85 12.48
C TYR A 500 -12.08 -20.35 12.18
N GLN A 501 -11.68 -21.21 13.10
CA GLN A 501 -11.60 -22.66 12.92
C GLN A 501 -12.86 -23.29 12.30
N VAL A 502 -14.03 -22.91 12.77
CA VAL A 502 -15.31 -23.48 12.32
C VAL A 502 -15.59 -23.13 10.85
N GLU A 503 -15.22 -21.94 10.41
CA GLU A 503 -15.38 -21.50 9.01
C GLU A 503 -14.47 -22.34 8.09
N TRP A 504 -13.20 -22.52 8.47
CA TRP A 504 -12.27 -23.34 7.68
C TRP A 504 -12.69 -24.79 7.59
N GLN A 505 -13.18 -25.38 8.70
CA GLN A 505 -13.72 -26.73 8.71
C GLN A 505 -14.94 -26.87 7.80
N LYS A 506 -15.82 -25.86 7.77
CA LYS A 506 -16.95 -25.82 6.86
C LYS A 506 -16.48 -25.79 5.41
N TYR A 507 -15.55 -24.90 5.04
CA TYR A 507 -15.03 -24.82 3.67
C TYR A 507 -14.34 -26.11 3.21
N VAL A 508 -13.62 -26.80 4.09
CA VAL A 508 -13.05 -28.12 3.78
C VAL A 508 -14.15 -29.15 3.55
N LYS A 509 -15.17 -29.18 4.42
CA LYS A 509 -16.29 -30.13 4.32
C LYS A 509 -17.10 -29.90 3.05
N ASP A 510 -17.34 -28.67 2.69
CA ASP A 510 -18.13 -28.28 1.52
C ASP A 510 -17.33 -28.38 0.20
N GLY A 511 -16.02 -28.61 0.29
CA GLY A 511 -15.12 -28.80 -0.85
C GLY A 511 -14.61 -27.50 -1.49
N LEU A 512 -14.93 -26.34 -0.92
CA LEU A 512 -14.42 -25.05 -1.38
C LEU A 512 -12.92 -24.89 -1.05
N LEU A 513 -12.50 -25.26 0.16
CA LEU A 513 -11.09 -25.31 0.54
C LEU A 513 -10.54 -26.68 0.24
N THR A 514 -9.72 -26.77 -0.81
CA THR A 514 -9.18 -28.05 -1.31
C THR A 514 -8.15 -28.65 -0.36
N ASN A 515 -7.21 -27.83 0.11
CA ASN A 515 -6.14 -28.22 1.03
C ASN A 515 -6.02 -27.19 2.16
N ILE A 516 -5.69 -27.67 3.35
CA ILE A 516 -5.29 -26.85 4.49
C ILE A 516 -4.09 -27.49 5.17
N ASP A 517 -3.01 -26.74 5.37
CA ASP A 517 -1.85 -27.12 6.13
C ASP A 517 -1.68 -26.20 7.34
N LEU A 518 -1.57 -26.80 8.52
CA LEU A 518 -1.56 -26.11 9.81
C LEU A 518 -0.20 -26.27 10.48
N ALA A 519 0.37 -25.17 10.93
CA ALA A 519 1.65 -25.12 11.64
C ALA A 519 1.44 -24.57 13.05
N TRP A 520 1.66 -25.42 14.05
CA TRP A 520 1.57 -25.05 15.46
C TRP A 520 2.96 -24.97 16.05
N SER A 521 3.40 -23.75 16.41
CA SER A 521 4.79 -23.54 16.77
C SER A 521 5.15 -23.95 18.20
N ARG A 522 4.15 -24.24 19.06
CA ARG A 522 4.35 -24.56 20.47
C ARG A 522 3.64 -25.83 20.95
N ASP A 523 2.99 -26.58 20.08
CA ASP A 523 2.28 -27.83 20.46
C ASP A 523 3.20 -29.05 20.52
N GLN A 524 4.44 -28.91 20.06
CA GLN A 524 5.49 -29.95 20.11
C GLN A 524 6.83 -29.31 20.48
N ALA A 525 7.84 -30.16 20.75
CA ALA A 525 9.17 -29.72 21.16
C ALA A 525 9.88 -28.83 20.12
N GLU A 526 9.71 -29.18 18.84
CA GLU A 526 10.28 -28.40 17.73
C GLU A 526 9.29 -27.34 17.23
N LYS A 527 9.78 -26.15 16.96
CA LYS A 527 8.95 -25.09 16.39
C LYS A 527 8.69 -25.37 14.92
N ILE A 528 7.41 -25.47 14.54
CA ILE A 528 6.97 -25.64 13.16
C ILE A 528 6.21 -24.40 12.72
N TYR A 529 6.63 -23.84 11.60
CA TYR A 529 6.03 -22.65 11.00
C TYR A 529 5.46 -22.94 9.60
N VAL A 530 4.77 -22.00 9.00
CA VAL A 530 4.18 -22.16 7.66
C VAL A 530 5.23 -22.46 6.58
N GLN A 531 6.41 -21.86 6.64
CA GLN A 531 7.52 -22.14 5.71
C GLN A 531 7.98 -23.60 5.76
N ASP A 532 7.94 -24.24 6.92
CA ASP A 532 8.28 -25.66 7.06
C ASP A 532 7.23 -26.56 6.38
N LYS A 533 5.95 -26.17 6.48
CA LYS A 533 4.85 -26.86 5.79
C LYS A 533 4.93 -26.67 4.27
N ILE A 534 5.29 -25.48 3.79
CA ILE A 534 5.50 -25.21 2.37
C ILE A 534 6.60 -26.11 1.81
N ARG A 535 7.75 -26.24 2.49
CA ARG A 535 8.83 -27.15 2.09
C ARG A 535 8.40 -28.61 2.12
N ALA A 536 7.72 -29.03 3.18
CA ALA A 536 7.23 -30.41 3.29
C ALA A 536 6.24 -30.79 2.19
N LYS A 537 5.51 -29.83 1.64
CA LYS A 537 4.56 -29.99 0.53
C LYS A 537 5.12 -29.49 -0.81
N GLY A 538 6.42 -29.28 -0.90
CA GLY A 538 7.07 -28.60 -2.01
C GLY A 538 6.71 -29.12 -3.40
N ALA A 539 6.68 -30.44 -3.59
CA ALA A 539 6.30 -31.05 -4.88
C ALA A 539 4.86 -30.69 -5.29
N GLU A 540 3.92 -30.66 -4.33
CA GLU A 540 2.53 -30.32 -4.61
C GLU A 540 2.36 -28.82 -4.82
N VAL A 541 3.06 -27.97 -4.04
CA VAL A 541 3.09 -26.52 -4.24
C VAL A 541 3.62 -26.18 -5.64
N TRP A 542 4.72 -26.83 -6.05
CA TRP A 542 5.28 -26.65 -7.39
C TRP A 542 4.28 -27.02 -8.48
N ARG A 543 3.63 -28.17 -8.36
CA ARG A 543 2.60 -28.61 -9.31
C ARG A 543 1.47 -27.59 -9.45
N TRP A 544 0.98 -27.02 -8.33
CA TRP A 544 -0.05 -25.98 -8.39
C TRP A 544 0.45 -24.70 -9.07
N ILE A 545 1.73 -24.33 -8.86
CA ILE A 545 2.34 -23.18 -9.55
C ILE A 545 2.37 -23.42 -11.07
N GLU A 546 2.73 -24.65 -11.51
CA GLU A 546 2.72 -25.03 -12.92
C GLU A 546 1.29 -25.04 -13.52
N GLU A 547 0.28 -25.38 -12.70
CA GLU A 547 -1.14 -25.31 -13.09
C GLU A 547 -1.67 -23.86 -13.15
N GLY A 548 -0.86 -22.86 -12.89
CA GLY A 548 -1.22 -21.46 -12.95
C GLY A 548 -1.70 -20.85 -11.63
N ALA A 549 -1.37 -21.46 -10.49
CA ALA A 549 -1.78 -20.94 -9.19
C ALA A 549 -1.29 -19.50 -8.93
N HIS A 550 -2.13 -18.76 -8.23
CA HIS A 550 -1.81 -17.47 -7.65
C HIS A 550 -1.42 -17.64 -6.19
N LEU A 551 -0.28 -17.09 -5.80
CA LEU A 551 0.30 -17.14 -4.46
C LEU A 551 0.02 -15.84 -3.72
N TYR A 552 -0.49 -15.95 -2.50
CA TYR A 552 -0.78 -14.80 -1.63
C TYR A 552 -0.13 -14.99 -0.27
N VAL A 553 0.59 -13.97 0.21
CA VAL A 553 1.23 -13.97 1.53
C VAL A 553 0.75 -12.75 2.31
N CYS A 554 0.26 -12.96 3.53
CA CYS A 554 -0.15 -11.86 4.40
C CYS A 554 0.36 -12.10 5.84
N GLY A 555 0.80 -11.02 6.50
CA GLY A 555 1.24 -11.00 7.89
C GLY A 555 2.58 -10.31 8.10
N ASP A 556 3.39 -10.79 9.07
CA ASP A 556 4.65 -10.17 9.48
C ASP A 556 5.67 -10.03 8.36
N ALA A 557 6.03 -8.78 8.05
CA ALA A 557 7.00 -8.42 7.03
C ALA A 557 8.45 -8.80 7.42
N ASN A 558 8.79 -8.71 8.71
CA ASN A 558 10.18 -8.73 9.18
C ASN A 558 10.81 -10.11 9.13
N ARG A 559 10.06 -11.14 9.53
CA ARG A 559 10.52 -12.53 9.60
C ARG A 559 9.73 -13.44 8.70
N MET A 560 8.42 -13.53 8.91
CA MET A 560 7.57 -14.50 8.23
C MET A 560 7.62 -14.36 6.71
N ALA A 561 7.49 -13.16 6.17
CA ALA A 561 7.48 -12.95 4.72
C ALA A 561 8.81 -13.34 4.07
N LYS A 562 9.94 -13.06 4.74
CA LYS A 562 11.29 -13.45 4.29
C LYS A 562 11.48 -14.98 4.32
N ASP A 563 11.04 -15.62 5.39
CA ASP A 563 11.13 -17.07 5.55
C ASP A 563 10.23 -17.81 4.55
N VAL A 564 9.03 -17.30 4.27
CA VAL A 564 8.13 -17.83 3.24
C VAL A 564 8.72 -17.66 1.85
N GLU A 565 9.27 -16.50 1.51
CA GLU A 565 9.94 -16.28 0.22
C GLU A 565 11.11 -17.24 0.04
N GLN A 566 11.90 -17.45 1.10
CA GLN A 566 12.98 -18.43 1.08
C GLN A 566 12.46 -19.86 0.84
N ALA A 567 11.36 -20.24 1.49
CA ALA A 567 10.75 -21.56 1.29
C ALA A 567 10.21 -21.74 -0.13
N LEU A 568 9.59 -20.71 -0.71
CA LEU A 568 9.13 -20.74 -2.11
C LEU A 568 10.30 -20.85 -3.08
N LEU A 569 11.42 -20.15 -2.84
CA LEU A 569 12.65 -20.30 -3.63
C LEU A 569 13.19 -21.73 -3.54
N ASP A 570 13.22 -22.32 -2.35
CA ASP A 570 13.68 -23.70 -2.15
C ASP A 570 12.78 -24.68 -2.94
N VAL A 571 11.47 -24.47 -2.95
CA VAL A 571 10.51 -25.27 -3.73
C VAL A 571 10.81 -25.16 -5.24
N VAL A 572 11.05 -23.95 -5.76
CA VAL A 572 11.34 -23.74 -7.19
C VAL A 572 12.69 -24.39 -7.56
N VAL A 573 13.70 -24.27 -6.71
CA VAL A 573 15.01 -24.91 -6.94
C VAL A 573 14.87 -26.44 -6.94
N GLU A 574 14.24 -27.02 -5.90
CA GLU A 574 14.20 -28.47 -5.71
C GLU A 574 13.27 -29.17 -6.69
N HIS A 575 12.08 -28.63 -6.90
CA HIS A 575 11.03 -29.26 -7.71
C HIS A 575 10.91 -28.68 -9.12
N GLY A 576 11.27 -27.43 -9.32
CA GLY A 576 11.35 -26.79 -10.65
C GLY A 576 12.65 -27.05 -11.38
N GLY A 577 13.67 -27.63 -10.70
CA GLY A 577 14.96 -27.96 -11.31
C GLY A 577 15.78 -26.73 -11.74
N MET A 578 15.56 -25.58 -11.10
CA MET A 578 16.23 -24.32 -11.39
C MET A 578 17.39 -24.08 -10.43
N ASP A 579 18.44 -23.38 -10.89
CA ASP A 579 19.42 -22.82 -9.95
C ASP A 579 18.81 -21.64 -9.17
N ARG A 580 19.51 -21.18 -8.13
CA ARG A 580 19.01 -20.16 -7.22
C ARG A 580 18.73 -18.82 -7.90
N GLU A 581 19.56 -18.41 -8.84
CA GLU A 581 19.40 -17.14 -9.56
C GLU A 581 18.17 -17.20 -10.48
N THR A 582 18.02 -18.29 -11.24
CA THR A 582 16.87 -18.53 -12.11
C THR A 582 15.56 -18.65 -11.31
N ALA A 583 15.60 -19.27 -10.12
CA ALA A 583 14.46 -19.37 -9.23
C ALA A 583 14.00 -18.00 -8.70
N ASP A 584 14.94 -17.13 -8.34
CA ASP A 584 14.60 -15.76 -7.91
C ASP A 584 14.01 -14.92 -9.07
N GLU A 585 14.54 -15.10 -10.29
CA GLU A 585 13.95 -14.49 -11.49
C GLU A 585 12.53 -15.02 -11.75
N PHE A 586 12.31 -16.32 -11.61
CA PHE A 586 11.00 -16.94 -11.76
C PHE A 586 9.96 -16.37 -10.77
N LEU A 587 10.31 -16.24 -9.49
CA LEU A 587 9.42 -15.60 -8.52
C LEU A 587 9.17 -14.12 -8.84
N SER A 588 10.17 -13.43 -9.36
CA SER A 588 10.02 -12.04 -9.81
C SER A 588 9.09 -11.94 -11.03
N GLU A 589 9.12 -12.89 -11.94
CA GLU A 589 8.18 -12.98 -13.06
C GLU A 589 6.74 -13.25 -12.57
N LEU A 590 6.55 -14.14 -11.59
CA LEU A 590 5.23 -14.35 -10.98
C LEU A 590 4.67 -13.07 -10.32
N ARG A 591 5.53 -12.21 -9.74
CA ARG A 591 5.09 -10.89 -9.24
C ARG A 591 4.59 -9.99 -10.37
N ILE A 592 5.34 -9.92 -11.47
CA ILE A 592 4.95 -9.11 -12.64
C ILE A 592 3.63 -9.61 -13.25
N GLU A 593 3.42 -10.93 -13.28
CA GLU A 593 2.18 -11.56 -13.74
C GLU A 593 1.05 -11.43 -12.72
N ARG A 594 1.29 -10.80 -11.56
CA ARG A 594 0.37 -10.72 -10.42
C ARG A 594 -0.09 -12.08 -9.91
N ARG A 595 0.77 -13.08 -10.06
CA ARG A 595 0.58 -14.44 -9.54
C ARG A 595 1.30 -14.69 -8.22
N TYR A 596 2.13 -13.76 -7.76
CA TYR A 596 2.73 -13.75 -6.43
C TYR A 596 2.54 -12.38 -5.84
N GLN A 597 1.64 -12.26 -4.86
CA GLN A 597 1.23 -11.01 -4.24
C GLN A 597 1.41 -11.09 -2.73
N ARG A 598 1.84 -10.00 -2.10
CA ARG A 598 2.05 -9.93 -0.66
C ARG A 598 1.35 -8.69 -0.09
N ASP A 599 0.72 -8.87 1.08
CA ASP A 599 0.19 -7.80 1.93
C ASP A 599 0.80 -7.99 3.33
N VAL A 600 2.00 -7.41 3.53
CA VAL A 600 2.82 -7.64 4.72
C VAL A 600 3.08 -6.32 5.45
N TYR A 601 3.08 -6.35 6.79
CA TYR A 601 3.10 -5.20 7.68
C TYR A 601 3.96 -5.42 8.92
#